data_13533e98cf70cfe9a442b3b491cc9a79
#
_entry.id   13533e98cf70cfe9a442b3b491cc9a79
#
_cell.length_a   1.000
_cell.length_b   1.000
_cell.length_c   1.000
_cell.angle_alpha   90.00
_cell.angle_beta   90.00
_cell.angle_gamma   90.00
#
_symmetry.space_group_name_H-M   'P 1'
#
loop_
_entity.id
_entity.type
_entity.pdbx_description
1 polymer ?
#
loop_
_entity_poly.entity_id
_entity_poly.type
_entity_poly.pdbx_seq_one_letter_code
_entity_poly.pdbx_strand_id
1 'polypeptide(L)'
;MISLIIGIVVSLVVTIVGTPLLIRLVHKLNYGQYIRQDGPKSHLVKRGTPTLGGVVINLAVVLGWGSSALYRFVTRGETPSWSAVLVLFAMLSMGLLGFIDDFAKVRKKQSEGLTVKGKFIGQFILATIYAVLALILPTNSGFPSAQAGMSFIEEPFFSFEFAGKVVAIVLFVIWVNFLMTAWTNAINLTDGLDGLAAGSSMIAFMGYAVIAFWEFYHLKGSGHEGFAYAAVSYTHLRAHEPGAYLVC
;
A
#
# COMPACT_ATOMS: atom_id res chain seq x y z
N MET A 1 7.49 -10.31 -18.71
CA MET A 1 7.65 -8.96 -19.31
C MET A 1 6.32 -8.39 -19.83
N ILE A 2 5.59 -9.08 -20.72
CA ILE A 2 4.30 -8.54 -21.28
C ILE A 2 3.28 -8.25 -20.19
N SER A 3 3.05 -9.16 -19.25
CA SER A 3 2.11 -8.96 -18.13
C SER A 3 2.40 -7.72 -17.30
N LEU A 4 3.67 -7.42 -17.09
CA LEU A 4 4.13 -6.23 -16.38
C LEU A 4 3.78 -4.95 -17.16
N ILE A 5 4.09 -4.95 -18.45
CA ILE A 5 3.77 -3.80 -19.33
C ILE A 5 2.25 -3.54 -19.34
N ILE A 6 1.44 -4.61 -19.42
CA ILE A 6 -0.02 -4.49 -19.34
C ILE A 6 -0.43 -3.83 -18.02
N GLY A 7 0.08 -4.29 -16.90
CA GLY A 7 -0.24 -3.72 -15.57
C GLY A 7 0.13 -2.23 -15.49
N ILE A 8 1.34 -1.87 -15.92
CA ILE A 8 1.81 -0.47 -15.93
C ILE A 8 0.94 0.41 -16.83
N VAL A 9 0.68 -0.02 -18.06
CA VAL A 9 -0.11 0.77 -19.02
C VAL A 9 -1.54 0.96 -18.52
N VAL A 10 -2.19 -0.10 -18.02
CA VAL A 10 -3.53 0.00 -17.46
C VAL A 10 -3.58 0.93 -16.25
N SER A 11 -2.67 0.78 -15.31
CA SER A 11 -2.61 1.67 -14.13
C SER A 11 -2.39 3.13 -14.54
N LEU A 12 -1.50 3.37 -15.49
CA LEU A 12 -1.21 4.72 -15.98
C LEU A 12 -2.44 5.34 -16.65
N VAL A 13 -3.11 4.60 -17.55
CA VAL A 13 -4.32 5.08 -18.23
C VAL A 13 -5.44 5.37 -17.23
N VAL A 14 -5.67 4.45 -16.28
CA VAL A 14 -6.70 4.64 -15.23
C VAL A 14 -6.39 5.88 -14.38
N THR A 15 -5.14 6.13 -14.05
CA THR A 15 -4.74 7.31 -13.27
C THR A 15 -4.94 8.59 -14.08
N ILE A 16 -4.45 8.65 -15.32
CA ILE A 16 -4.54 9.85 -16.17
C ILE A 16 -6.00 10.20 -16.49
N VAL A 17 -6.84 9.20 -16.77
CA VAL A 17 -8.24 9.43 -17.10
C VAL A 17 -9.10 9.59 -15.84
N GLY A 18 -8.83 8.78 -14.82
CA GLY A 18 -9.61 8.75 -13.59
C GLY A 18 -9.43 10.02 -12.73
N THR A 19 -8.23 10.59 -12.67
CA THR A 19 -7.98 11.79 -11.86
C THR A 19 -8.84 12.98 -12.29
N PRO A 20 -8.89 13.42 -13.55
CA PRO A 20 -9.77 14.53 -13.95
C PRO A 20 -11.26 14.20 -13.81
N LEU A 21 -11.65 12.93 -13.96
CA LEU A 21 -13.03 12.50 -13.73
C LEU A 21 -13.41 12.63 -12.25
N LEU A 22 -12.52 12.17 -11.35
CA LEU A 22 -12.72 12.31 -9.91
C LEU A 22 -12.81 13.79 -9.51
N ILE A 23 -11.89 14.62 -10.00
CA ILE A 23 -11.89 16.07 -9.72
C ILE A 23 -13.24 16.70 -10.10
N ARG A 24 -13.76 16.40 -11.31
CA ARG A 24 -15.07 16.89 -11.76
C ARG A 24 -16.21 16.41 -10.87
N LEU A 25 -16.16 15.13 -10.45
CA LEU A 25 -17.17 14.53 -9.56
C LEU A 25 -17.17 15.20 -8.19
N VAL A 26 -15.98 15.36 -7.60
CA VAL A 26 -15.79 15.98 -6.28
C VAL A 26 -16.24 17.44 -6.30
N HIS A 27 -15.92 18.20 -7.36
CA HIS A 27 -16.44 19.56 -7.54
C HIS A 27 -17.94 19.60 -7.68
N LYS A 28 -18.55 18.70 -8.47
CA LYS A 28 -20.01 18.61 -8.64
C LYS A 28 -20.74 18.30 -7.32
N LEU A 29 -20.09 17.53 -6.45
CA LEU A 29 -20.63 17.18 -5.14
C LEU A 29 -20.30 18.23 -4.05
N ASN A 30 -19.58 19.30 -4.38
CA ASN A 30 -19.03 20.28 -3.44
C ASN A 30 -18.19 19.65 -2.31
N TYR A 31 -17.45 18.59 -2.63
CA TYR A 31 -16.57 17.89 -1.72
C TYR A 31 -15.16 18.49 -1.82
N GLY A 32 -14.91 19.57 -1.09
CA GLY A 32 -13.63 20.24 -1.01
C GLY A 32 -13.00 20.14 0.38
N GLN A 33 -11.69 20.29 0.45
CA GLN A 33 -10.95 20.26 1.70
C GLN A 33 -11.37 21.42 2.62
N TYR A 34 -11.69 21.11 3.87
CA TYR A 34 -11.92 22.08 4.94
C TYR A 34 -10.61 22.33 5.68
N ILE A 35 -10.12 23.57 5.68
CA ILE A 35 -8.86 23.96 6.32
C ILE A 35 -9.16 24.57 7.67
N ARG A 36 -8.35 24.24 8.69
CA ARG A 36 -8.40 24.86 10.03
C ARG A 36 -8.18 26.37 9.92
N GLN A 37 -8.99 27.14 10.68
CA GLN A 37 -8.86 28.60 10.70
C GLN A 37 -7.63 29.10 11.47
N ASP A 38 -7.10 28.23 12.37
CA ASP A 38 -5.96 28.54 13.24
C ASP A 38 -4.59 28.32 12.56
N GLY A 39 -4.60 27.94 11.28
CA GLY A 39 -3.37 27.67 10.50
C GLY A 39 -2.81 28.93 9.80
N PRO A 40 -1.62 28.83 9.20
CA PRO A 40 -1.03 29.92 8.40
C PRO A 40 -1.99 30.37 7.31
N LYS A 41 -2.07 31.69 7.08
CA LYS A 41 -2.96 32.30 6.07
C LYS A 41 -2.71 31.78 4.64
N SER A 42 -1.47 31.34 4.34
CA SER A 42 -1.10 30.71 3.08
C SER A 42 -1.86 29.39 2.81
N HIS A 43 -2.32 28.69 3.84
CA HIS A 43 -3.09 27.45 3.68
C HIS A 43 -4.56 27.71 3.29
N LEU A 44 -5.09 28.91 3.55
CA LEU A 44 -6.47 29.26 3.20
C LEU A 44 -6.70 29.27 1.67
N VAL A 45 -5.66 29.49 0.87
CA VAL A 45 -5.73 29.43 -0.60
C VAL A 45 -6.10 28.02 -1.10
N LYS A 46 -5.81 26.98 -0.31
CA LYS A 46 -6.10 25.57 -0.65
C LYS A 46 -7.53 25.14 -0.27
N ARG A 47 -8.34 26.03 0.28
CA ARG A 47 -9.72 25.74 0.64
C ARG A 47 -10.52 25.36 -0.61
N GLY A 48 -11.18 24.20 -0.57
CA GLY A 48 -11.94 23.70 -1.71
C GLY A 48 -11.14 22.83 -2.68
N THR A 49 -9.85 22.57 -2.41
CA THR A 49 -9.07 21.58 -3.20
C THR A 49 -9.76 20.21 -3.13
N PRO A 50 -9.92 19.51 -4.28
CA PRO A 50 -10.50 18.18 -4.30
C PRO A 50 -9.73 17.22 -3.39
N THR A 51 -10.45 16.49 -2.56
CA THR A 51 -9.92 15.40 -1.73
C THR A 51 -10.26 14.05 -2.35
N LEU A 52 -9.90 12.93 -1.68
CA LEU A 52 -10.20 11.56 -2.12
C LEU A 52 -9.38 11.08 -3.33
N GLY A 53 -8.23 11.71 -3.63
CA GLY A 53 -7.34 11.29 -4.73
C GLY A 53 -6.90 9.83 -4.66
N GLY A 54 -6.72 9.32 -3.46
CA GLY A 54 -6.36 7.92 -3.21
C GLY A 54 -7.34 6.89 -3.78
N VAL A 55 -8.60 7.25 -3.99
CA VAL A 55 -9.60 6.35 -4.61
C VAL A 55 -9.17 5.98 -6.04
N VAL A 56 -8.72 6.96 -6.83
CA VAL A 56 -8.24 6.70 -8.19
C VAL A 56 -6.97 5.86 -8.17
N ILE A 57 -6.05 6.13 -7.24
CA ILE A 57 -4.80 5.39 -7.11
C ILE A 57 -5.09 3.92 -6.76
N ASN A 58 -5.93 3.66 -5.75
CA ASN A 58 -6.33 2.31 -5.38
C ASN A 58 -7.02 1.57 -6.55
N LEU A 59 -7.90 2.25 -7.26
CA LEU A 59 -8.57 1.69 -8.44
C LEU A 59 -7.57 1.37 -9.55
N ALA A 60 -6.62 2.26 -9.82
CA ALA A 60 -5.60 2.08 -10.83
C ALA A 60 -4.70 0.86 -10.52
N VAL A 61 -4.31 0.69 -9.24
CA VAL A 61 -3.52 -0.46 -8.82
C VAL A 61 -4.31 -1.76 -8.97
N VAL A 62 -5.55 -1.80 -8.51
CA VAL A 62 -6.40 -3.01 -8.62
C VAL A 62 -6.62 -3.40 -10.07
N LEU A 63 -6.95 -2.45 -10.94
CA LEU A 63 -7.17 -2.73 -12.37
C LEU A 63 -5.88 -3.09 -13.08
N GLY A 64 -4.78 -2.44 -12.79
CA GLY A 64 -3.47 -2.75 -13.36
C GLY A 64 -2.98 -4.13 -12.95
N TRP A 65 -3.02 -4.44 -11.65
CA TRP A 65 -2.67 -5.76 -11.16
C TRP A 65 -3.62 -6.84 -11.68
N GLY A 66 -4.93 -6.58 -11.63
CA GLY A 66 -5.95 -7.51 -12.08
C GLY A 66 -5.81 -7.85 -13.57
N SER A 67 -5.53 -6.87 -14.44
CA SER A 67 -5.29 -7.09 -15.86
C SER A 67 -4.01 -7.91 -16.11
N SER A 68 -2.94 -7.64 -15.36
CA SER A 68 -1.69 -8.41 -15.39
C SER A 68 -1.92 -9.86 -14.94
N ALA A 69 -2.66 -10.05 -13.84
CA ALA A 69 -3.00 -11.37 -13.32
C ALA A 69 -3.90 -12.17 -14.29
N LEU A 70 -4.91 -11.51 -14.86
CA LEU A 70 -5.80 -12.11 -15.86
C LEU A 70 -5.03 -12.54 -17.11
N TYR A 71 -4.12 -11.72 -17.61
CA TYR A 71 -3.27 -12.08 -18.73
C TYR A 71 -2.43 -13.33 -18.41
N ARG A 72 -1.80 -13.43 -17.23
CA ARG A 72 -1.03 -14.60 -16.83
C ARG A 72 -1.91 -15.84 -16.69
N PHE A 73 -3.09 -15.69 -16.11
CA PHE A 73 -4.05 -16.79 -15.99
C PHE A 73 -4.46 -17.34 -17.35
N VAL A 74 -4.85 -16.46 -18.29
CA VAL A 74 -5.31 -16.88 -19.62
C VAL A 74 -4.18 -17.47 -20.48
N THR A 75 -2.95 -16.92 -20.40
CA THR A 75 -1.85 -17.35 -21.28
C THR A 75 -1.00 -18.48 -20.70
N ARG A 76 -0.96 -18.64 -19.38
CA ARG A 76 -0.06 -19.59 -18.70
C ARG A 76 -0.76 -20.48 -17.66
N GLY A 77 -2.05 -20.25 -17.37
CA GLY A 77 -2.74 -20.93 -16.29
C GLY A 77 -2.24 -20.58 -14.88
N GLU A 78 -1.44 -19.49 -14.76
CA GLU A 78 -0.86 -19.08 -13.47
C GLU A 78 -1.92 -18.38 -12.61
N THR A 79 -2.19 -18.89 -11.41
CA THR A 79 -3.05 -18.22 -10.42
C THR A 79 -2.27 -17.16 -9.65
N PRO A 80 -2.93 -16.07 -9.21
CA PRO A 80 -2.29 -15.07 -8.34
C PRO A 80 -1.74 -15.69 -7.04
N SER A 81 -0.59 -15.20 -6.59
CA SER A 81 -0.03 -15.62 -5.29
C SER A 81 -0.81 -15.00 -4.13
N TRP A 82 -0.92 -15.71 -3.02
CA TRP A 82 -1.52 -15.18 -1.80
C TRP A 82 -0.76 -13.98 -1.24
N SER A 83 0.57 -13.95 -1.41
CA SER A 83 1.38 -12.79 -1.02
C SER A 83 0.94 -11.52 -1.76
N ALA A 84 0.64 -11.63 -3.06
CA ALA A 84 0.13 -10.53 -3.85
C ALA A 84 -1.25 -10.05 -3.36
N VAL A 85 -2.13 -11.00 -3.04
CA VAL A 85 -3.46 -10.70 -2.48
C VAL A 85 -3.35 -10.02 -1.12
N LEU A 86 -2.39 -10.45 -0.27
CA LEU A 86 -2.13 -9.83 1.03
C LEU A 86 -1.68 -8.37 0.91
N VAL A 87 -0.79 -8.07 -0.02
CA VAL A 87 -0.35 -6.68 -0.25
C VAL A 87 -1.51 -5.81 -0.73
N LEU A 88 -2.33 -6.31 -1.66
CA LEU A 88 -3.56 -5.61 -2.08
C LEU A 88 -4.53 -5.42 -0.91
N PHE A 89 -4.68 -6.43 -0.05
CA PHE A 89 -5.51 -6.31 1.15
C PHE A 89 -4.99 -5.20 2.07
N ALA A 90 -3.69 -5.14 2.35
CA ALA A 90 -3.10 -4.08 3.17
C ALA A 90 -3.35 -2.69 2.57
N MET A 91 -3.09 -2.53 1.26
CA MET A 91 -3.32 -1.29 0.54
C MET A 91 -4.79 -0.87 0.57
N LEU A 92 -5.70 -1.76 0.19
CA LEU A 92 -7.12 -1.43 0.10
C LEU A 92 -7.75 -1.19 1.47
N SER A 93 -7.37 -1.95 2.48
CA SER A 93 -7.92 -1.80 3.82
C SER A 93 -7.46 -0.49 4.48
N MET A 94 -6.17 -0.15 4.37
CA MET A 94 -5.67 1.14 4.85
C MET A 94 -6.20 2.30 4.02
N GLY A 95 -6.30 2.12 2.70
CA GLY A 95 -6.92 3.09 1.79
C GLY A 95 -8.40 3.33 2.12
N LEU A 96 -9.15 2.29 2.46
CA LEU A 96 -10.53 2.42 2.90
C LEU A 96 -10.64 3.18 4.23
N LEU A 97 -9.73 2.92 5.17
CA LEU A 97 -9.69 3.67 6.44
C LEU A 97 -9.42 5.16 6.20
N GLY A 98 -8.47 5.50 5.33
CA GLY A 98 -8.21 6.88 4.92
C GLY A 98 -9.40 7.50 4.18
N PHE A 99 -10.04 6.75 3.28
CA PHE A 99 -11.26 7.21 2.62
C PHE A 99 -12.38 7.54 3.61
N ILE A 100 -12.60 6.70 4.63
CA ILE A 100 -13.61 6.94 5.68
C ILE A 100 -13.26 8.20 6.47
N ASP A 101 -11.96 8.42 6.77
CA ASP A 101 -11.49 9.62 7.46
C ASP A 101 -11.81 10.89 6.65
N ASP A 102 -11.44 10.90 5.37
CA ASP A 102 -11.67 12.04 4.48
C ASP A 102 -13.16 12.25 4.17
N PHE A 103 -13.90 11.18 3.95
CA PHE A 103 -15.34 11.27 3.74
C PHE A 103 -16.07 11.82 4.97
N ALA A 104 -15.62 11.46 6.18
CA ALA A 104 -16.16 12.02 7.42
C ALA A 104 -15.92 13.54 7.54
N LYS A 105 -14.71 14.02 7.15
CA LYS A 105 -14.39 15.47 7.10
C LYS A 105 -15.33 16.22 6.16
N VAL A 106 -15.49 15.68 4.94
CA VAL A 106 -16.34 16.29 3.91
C VAL A 106 -17.80 16.31 4.34
N ARG A 107 -18.32 15.19 4.86
CA ARG A 107 -19.72 15.07 5.27
C ARG A 107 -20.06 15.96 6.46
N LYS A 108 -19.16 16.05 7.43
CA LYS A 108 -19.32 16.90 8.62
C LYS A 108 -19.00 18.38 8.37
N LYS A 109 -18.43 18.71 7.21
CA LYS A 109 -17.92 20.06 6.86
C LYS A 109 -16.92 20.58 7.91
N GLN A 110 -16.07 19.71 8.41
CA GLN A 110 -15.08 20.00 9.45
C GLN A 110 -13.69 19.56 9.00
N SER A 111 -12.65 20.14 9.58
CA SER A 111 -11.26 19.74 9.34
C SER A 111 -10.90 18.42 10.04
N GLU A 112 -11.72 17.95 10.98
CA GLU A 112 -11.50 16.72 11.73
C GLU A 112 -12.38 15.59 11.17
N GLY A 113 -11.73 14.46 10.81
CA GLY A 113 -12.36 13.26 10.30
C GLY A 113 -12.74 12.29 11.42
N LEU A 114 -12.09 11.14 11.42
CA LEU A 114 -12.17 10.17 12.50
C LEU A 114 -11.47 10.70 13.76
N THR A 115 -11.95 10.28 14.92
CA THR A 115 -11.23 10.56 16.16
C THR A 115 -9.86 9.87 16.14
N VAL A 116 -8.86 10.47 16.77
CA VAL A 116 -7.49 9.88 16.86
C VAL A 116 -7.56 8.44 17.35
N LYS A 117 -8.34 8.17 18.40
CA LYS A 117 -8.54 6.80 18.92
C LYS A 117 -9.17 5.87 17.88
N GLY A 118 -10.19 6.33 17.15
CA GLY A 118 -10.86 5.55 16.12
C GLY A 118 -9.92 5.18 14.97
N LYS A 119 -9.07 6.11 14.53
CA LYS A 119 -8.06 5.88 13.51
C LYS A 119 -7.03 4.83 13.96
N PHE A 120 -6.47 4.98 15.16
CA PHE A 120 -5.53 4.01 15.72
C PHE A 120 -6.13 2.62 15.91
N ILE A 121 -7.36 2.52 16.40
CA ILE A 121 -8.06 1.23 16.55
C ILE A 121 -8.27 0.58 15.17
N GLY A 122 -8.71 1.34 14.18
CA GLY A 122 -8.86 0.84 12.82
C GLY A 122 -7.54 0.31 12.23
N GLN A 123 -6.47 1.10 12.33
CA GLN A 123 -5.13 0.69 11.91
C GLN A 123 -4.67 -0.59 12.62
N PHE A 124 -4.84 -0.65 13.95
CA PHE A 124 -4.45 -1.81 14.75
C PHE A 124 -5.18 -3.08 14.33
N ILE A 125 -6.49 -3.02 14.13
CA ILE A 125 -7.29 -4.18 13.71
C ILE A 125 -6.84 -4.65 12.32
N LEU A 126 -6.71 -3.75 11.36
CA LEU A 126 -6.33 -4.10 9.99
C LEU A 126 -4.90 -4.64 9.90
N ALA A 127 -3.96 -4.05 10.62
CA ALA A 127 -2.58 -4.53 10.69
C ALA A 127 -2.47 -5.90 11.38
N THR A 128 -3.28 -6.13 12.42
CA THR A 128 -3.35 -7.45 13.08
C THR A 128 -3.89 -8.52 12.15
N ILE A 129 -4.98 -8.23 11.42
CA ILE A 129 -5.54 -9.15 10.42
C ILE A 129 -4.48 -9.46 9.35
N TYR A 130 -3.82 -8.44 8.82
CA TYR A 130 -2.74 -8.63 7.85
C TYR A 130 -1.61 -9.51 8.39
N ALA A 131 -1.13 -9.25 9.60
CA ALA A 131 -0.05 -10.01 10.23
C ALA A 131 -0.41 -11.49 10.39
N VAL A 132 -1.61 -11.77 10.88
CA VAL A 132 -2.10 -13.14 11.05
C VAL A 132 -2.25 -13.86 9.70
N LEU A 133 -2.83 -13.19 8.71
CA LEU A 133 -2.97 -13.77 7.37
C LEU A 133 -1.61 -14.02 6.72
N ALA A 134 -0.63 -13.14 6.92
CA ALA A 134 0.72 -13.31 6.38
C ALA A 134 1.45 -14.52 6.94
N LEU A 135 1.18 -14.90 8.20
CA LEU A 135 1.74 -16.10 8.83
C LEU A 135 1.02 -17.39 8.42
N ILE A 136 -0.25 -17.31 8.00
CA ILE A 136 -1.07 -18.49 7.72
C ILE A 136 -1.10 -18.82 6.23
N LEU A 137 -1.20 -17.79 5.37
CA LEU A 137 -1.38 -18.00 3.93
C LEU A 137 -0.07 -18.42 3.26
N PRO A 138 -0.06 -19.55 2.55
CA PRO A 138 1.13 -20.05 1.90
C PRO A 138 1.46 -19.23 0.63
N THR A 139 2.74 -19.14 0.33
CA THR A 139 3.22 -18.70 -0.99
C THR A 139 2.99 -19.81 -2.03
N ASN A 140 3.22 -19.53 -3.29
CA ASN A 140 3.18 -20.54 -4.37
C ASN A 140 4.23 -21.66 -4.17
N SER A 141 5.25 -21.44 -3.35
CA SER A 141 6.26 -22.43 -2.95
C SER A 141 5.87 -23.26 -1.70
N GLY A 142 4.68 -23.06 -1.15
CA GLY A 142 4.18 -23.79 0.01
C GLY A 142 4.64 -23.28 1.38
N PHE A 143 5.50 -22.26 1.42
CA PHE A 143 5.92 -21.61 2.66
C PHE A 143 4.96 -20.47 3.04
N PRO A 144 4.85 -20.08 4.33
CA PRO A 144 4.07 -18.92 4.73
C PRO A 144 4.59 -17.65 4.05
N SER A 145 3.69 -16.69 3.81
CA SER A 145 4.02 -15.41 3.16
C SER A 145 4.95 -14.54 4.01
N ALA A 146 5.01 -14.76 5.32
CA ALA A 146 5.95 -14.13 6.24
C ALA A 146 6.49 -15.14 7.25
N GLN A 147 7.69 -14.88 7.76
CA GLN A 147 8.28 -15.60 8.88
C GLN A 147 8.27 -14.70 10.13
N ALA A 148 8.17 -15.31 11.30
CA ALA A 148 8.17 -14.59 12.57
C ALA A 148 9.59 -14.09 12.93
N GLY A 149 10.06 -13.08 12.22
CA GLY A 149 11.39 -12.48 12.40
C GLY A 149 11.56 -11.18 11.64
N MET A 150 12.67 -10.50 11.89
CA MET A 150 13.12 -9.36 11.11
C MET A 150 14.18 -9.84 10.13
N SER A 151 13.91 -9.73 8.83
CA SER A 151 14.89 -10.04 7.79
C SER A 151 15.34 -8.74 7.13
N PHE A 152 16.66 -8.55 7.05
CA PHE A 152 17.28 -7.48 6.27
C PHE A 152 18.07 -8.05 5.08
N ILE A 153 18.46 -9.32 5.14
CA ILE A 153 19.21 -10.07 4.13
C ILE A 153 18.67 -11.52 4.13
N GLU A 154 19.29 -12.44 3.44
CA GLU A 154 18.83 -13.82 3.18
C GLU A 154 18.38 -14.62 4.42
N GLU A 155 18.94 -14.34 5.59
CA GLU A 155 18.52 -14.94 6.86
C GLU A 155 17.89 -13.91 7.79
N PRO A 156 16.95 -14.28 8.66
CA PRO A 156 16.39 -13.35 9.61
C PRO A 156 17.50 -12.87 10.56
N PHE A 157 17.86 -11.60 10.47
CA PHE A 157 18.84 -10.95 11.35
C PHE A 157 18.47 -11.15 12.82
N PHE A 158 17.18 -11.21 13.10
CA PHE A 158 16.64 -11.47 14.43
C PHE A 158 15.35 -12.30 14.30
N SER A 159 15.40 -13.56 14.76
CA SER A 159 14.21 -14.41 14.86
C SER A 159 13.52 -14.17 16.21
N PHE A 160 12.21 -13.97 16.17
CA PHE A 160 11.40 -13.90 17.39
C PHE A 160 11.19 -15.25 18.06
N GLU A 161 11.67 -16.35 17.48
CA GLU A 161 11.47 -17.72 17.98
C GLU A 161 12.31 -18.05 19.25
N PHE A 162 13.17 -17.14 19.70
CA PHE A 162 14.01 -17.34 20.89
C PHE A 162 13.23 -17.69 22.16
N ALA A 163 11.98 -17.27 22.26
CA ALA A 163 11.10 -17.53 23.42
C ALA A 163 9.90 -18.46 23.09
N GLY A 164 9.99 -19.19 21.96
CA GLY A 164 8.97 -20.13 21.51
C GLY A 164 7.94 -19.53 20.54
N LYS A 165 7.24 -20.42 19.83
CA LYS A 165 6.35 -20.04 18.69
C LYS A 165 5.26 -19.03 19.05
N VAL A 166 4.64 -19.15 20.22
CA VAL A 166 3.54 -18.23 20.62
C VAL A 166 4.09 -16.81 20.82
N VAL A 167 5.23 -16.69 21.48
CA VAL A 167 5.89 -15.39 21.70
C VAL A 167 6.34 -14.80 20.36
N ALA A 168 6.87 -15.63 19.45
CA ALA A 168 7.26 -15.22 18.11
C ALA A 168 6.08 -14.62 17.35
N ILE A 169 4.93 -15.26 17.34
CA ILE A 169 3.70 -14.77 16.68
C ILE A 169 3.27 -13.41 17.28
N VAL A 170 3.24 -13.32 18.62
CA VAL A 170 2.84 -12.09 19.30
C VAL A 170 3.79 -10.93 18.98
N LEU A 171 5.09 -11.17 19.03
CA LEU A 171 6.11 -10.15 18.72
C LEU A 171 6.04 -9.74 17.25
N PHE A 172 5.82 -10.70 16.34
CA PHE A 172 5.63 -10.40 14.92
C PHE A 172 4.38 -9.52 14.68
N VAL A 173 3.25 -9.86 15.30
CA VAL A 173 2.03 -9.05 15.22
C VAL A 173 2.27 -7.63 15.75
N ILE A 174 2.94 -7.49 16.89
CA ILE A 174 3.30 -6.18 17.45
C ILE A 174 4.19 -5.40 16.46
N TRP A 175 5.19 -6.07 15.90
CA TRP A 175 6.12 -5.47 14.94
C TRP A 175 5.42 -4.98 13.67
N VAL A 176 4.56 -5.79 13.07
CA VAL A 176 3.76 -5.40 11.90
C VAL A 176 2.83 -4.23 12.23
N ASN A 177 2.16 -4.26 13.39
CA ASN A 177 1.33 -3.14 13.85
C ASN A 177 2.14 -1.85 14.00
N PHE A 178 3.32 -1.94 14.60
CA PHE A 178 4.21 -0.80 14.72
C PHE A 178 4.60 -0.23 13.36
N LEU A 179 5.06 -1.09 12.43
CA LEU A 179 5.46 -0.64 11.10
C LEU A 179 4.29 -0.01 10.34
N MET A 180 3.15 -0.69 10.23
CA MET A 180 2.01 -0.20 9.46
C MET A 180 1.47 1.11 10.03
N THR A 181 1.37 1.22 11.36
CA THR A 181 0.91 2.45 12.00
C THR A 181 1.93 3.58 11.85
N ALA A 182 3.23 3.30 12.05
CA ALA A 182 4.28 4.29 11.93
C ALA A 182 4.34 4.86 10.49
N TRP A 183 4.37 3.98 9.48
CA TRP A 183 4.42 4.41 8.08
C TRP A 183 3.18 5.18 7.66
N THR A 184 1.99 4.69 8.00
CA THR A 184 0.73 5.37 7.64
C THR A 184 0.67 6.77 8.24
N ASN A 185 1.06 6.94 9.50
CA ASN A 185 1.05 8.26 10.13
C ASN A 185 2.22 9.15 9.66
N ALA A 186 3.40 8.59 9.39
CA ALA A 186 4.53 9.34 8.84
C ALA A 186 4.19 9.95 7.47
N ILE A 187 3.61 9.18 6.57
CA ILE A 187 3.20 9.68 5.24
C ILE A 187 2.10 10.74 5.38
N ASN A 188 1.13 10.53 6.26
CA ASN A 188 0.09 11.53 6.53
C ASN A 188 0.68 12.88 7.03
N LEU A 189 1.73 12.84 7.84
CA LEU A 189 2.46 14.05 8.23
C LEU A 189 3.24 14.67 7.07
N THR A 190 3.83 13.84 6.22
CA THR A 190 4.60 14.28 5.04
C THR A 190 3.70 14.95 4.00
N ASP A 191 2.43 14.56 3.90
CA ASP A 191 1.45 15.14 2.98
C ASP A 191 1.01 16.58 3.34
N GLY A 192 1.54 17.13 4.43
CA GLY A 192 1.33 18.53 4.80
C GLY A 192 1.96 19.56 3.84
N LEU A 193 2.91 19.13 3.00
CA LEU A 193 3.58 19.97 2.00
C LEU A 193 3.32 19.45 0.59
N ASP A 194 2.95 20.36 -0.33
CA ASP A 194 2.61 20.00 -1.71
C ASP A 194 3.75 19.27 -2.42
N GLY A 195 3.43 18.06 -2.90
CA GLY A 195 4.36 17.24 -3.66
C GLY A 195 5.40 16.48 -2.82
N LEU A 196 5.53 16.73 -1.51
CA LEU A 196 6.54 16.07 -0.69
C LEU A 196 6.23 14.57 -0.52
N ALA A 197 4.99 14.23 -0.15
CA ALA A 197 4.57 12.83 -0.03
C ALA A 197 4.66 12.09 -1.38
N ALA A 198 4.17 12.69 -2.45
CA ALA A 198 4.25 12.10 -3.79
C ALA A 198 5.70 11.92 -4.26
N GLY A 199 6.55 12.92 -4.08
CA GLY A 199 7.95 12.88 -4.48
C GLY A 199 8.77 11.85 -3.68
N SER A 200 8.63 11.83 -2.36
CA SER A 200 9.32 10.85 -1.51
C SER A 200 8.85 9.42 -1.79
N SER A 201 7.56 9.21 -2.00
CA SER A 201 7.02 7.92 -2.40
C SER A 201 7.60 7.46 -3.75
N MET A 202 7.64 8.33 -4.75
CA MET A 202 8.21 8.02 -6.07
C MET A 202 9.67 7.56 -5.96
N ILE A 203 10.50 8.25 -5.15
CA ILE A 203 11.90 7.88 -4.92
C ILE A 203 11.99 6.50 -4.24
N ALA A 204 11.16 6.25 -3.21
CA ALA A 204 11.13 4.97 -2.52
C ALA A 204 10.75 3.82 -3.47
N PHE A 205 9.75 4.01 -4.33
CA PHE A 205 9.35 2.97 -5.30
C PHE A 205 10.41 2.70 -6.37
N MET A 206 11.06 3.74 -6.86
CA MET A 206 12.20 3.55 -7.76
C MET A 206 13.31 2.73 -7.08
N GLY A 207 13.61 3.02 -5.82
CA GLY A 207 14.56 2.22 -5.02
C GLY A 207 14.16 0.75 -4.93
N TYR A 208 12.91 0.48 -4.57
CA TYR A 208 12.40 -0.90 -4.53
C TYR A 208 12.41 -1.59 -5.91
N ALA A 209 12.08 -0.88 -6.97
CA ALA A 209 12.13 -1.42 -8.33
C ALA A 209 13.56 -1.83 -8.71
N VAL A 210 14.57 -1.02 -8.36
CA VAL A 210 15.99 -1.34 -8.59
C VAL A 210 16.41 -2.56 -7.78
N ILE A 211 16.06 -2.63 -6.49
CA ILE A 211 16.39 -3.78 -5.63
C ILE A 211 15.81 -5.07 -6.20
N ALA A 212 14.54 -5.06 -6.58
CA ALA A 212 13.90 -6.27 -7.12
C ALA A 212 14.44 -6.68 -8.48
N PHE A 213 14.80 -5.72 -9.32
CA PHE A 213 15.46 -6.03 -10.58
C PHE A 213 16.82 -6.67 -10.33
N TRP A 214 17.57 -6.16 -9.35
CA TRP A 214 18.85 -6.74 -8.93
C TRP A 214 18.67 -8.15 -8.37
N GLU A 215 17.74 -8.37 -7.45
CA GLU A 215 17.41 -9.69 -6.89
C GLU A 215 17.01 -10.69 -7.97
N PHE A 216 16.18 -10.28 -8.92
CA PHE A 216 15.77 -11.13 -10.03
C PHE A 216 16.96 -11.65 -10.85
N TYR A 217 17.95 -10.80 -11.10
CA TYR A 217 19.13 -11.20 -11.88
C TYR A 217 20.11 -12.06 -11.09
N HIS A 218 20.29 -11.79 -9.81
CA HIS A 218 21.30 -12.49 -8.99
C HIS A 218 20.79 -13.80 -8.41
N LEU A 219 19.50 -13.91 -8.12
CA LEU A 219 18.90 -15.14 -7.62
C LEU A 219 18.52 -16.13 -8.73
N LYS A 220 18.48 -15.67 -9.98
CA LYS A 220 18.22 -16.51 -11.14
C LYS A 220 19.46 -17.37 -11.45
N GLY A 221 19.43 -18.63 -11.05
CA GLY A 221 20.54 -19.58 -11.25
C GLY A 221 21.23 -20.05 -9.98
N SER A 222 20.88 -19.49 -8.81
CA SER A 222 21.39 -19.94 -7.50
C SER A 222 20.60 -21.10 -6.88
N GLY A 223 19.63 -21.68 -7.59
CA GLY A 223 18.68 -22.66 -7.03
C GLY A 223 17.53 -22.02 -6.22
N HIS A 224 17.58 -20.72 -6.04
CA HIS A 224 16.54 -19.94 -5.34
C HIS A 224 15.58 -19.25 -6.33
N GLU A 225 15.33 -19.86 -7.48
CA GLU A 225 14.48 -19.28 -8.54
C GLU A 225 13.07 -18.92 -8.03
N GLY A 226 12.55 -19.69 -7.05
CA GLY A 226 11.29 -19.39 -6.40
C GLY A 226 11.30 -18.03 -5.68
N PHE A 227 12.40 -17.66 -5.05
CA PHE A 227 12.56 -16.36 -4.39
C PHE A 227 12.72 -15.22 -5.39
N ALA A 228 13.44 -15.45 -6.50
CA ALA A 228 13.57 -14.46 -7.57
C ALA A 228 12.21 -14.11 -8.20
N TYR A 229 11.37 -15.10 -8.45
CA TYR A 229 10.00 -14.87 -8.94
C TYR A 229 9.10 -14.21 -7.88
N ALA A 230 9.26 -14.57 -6.61
CA ALA A 230 8.54 -13.95 -5.51
C ALA A 230 8.97 -12.49 -5.33
N ALA A 231 10.28 -12.19 -5.39
CA ALA A 231 10.82 -10.84 -5.31
C ALA A 231 10.30 -9.96 -6.45
N VAL A 232 10.29 -10.43 -7.68
CA VAL A 232 9.74 -9.70 -8.84
C VAL A 232 8.23 -9.47 -8.69
N SER A 233 7.48 -10.49 -8.27
CA SER A 233 6.04 -10.33 -8.02
C SER A 233 5.76 -9.36 -6.88
N TYR A 234 6.57 -9.40 -5.83
CA TYR A 234 6.49 -8.54 -4.66
C TYR A 234 6.84 -7.08 -4.99
N THR A 235 7.81 -6.85 -5.87
CA THR A 235 8.23 -5.50 -6.26
C THR A 235 7.24 -4.86 -7.21
N HIS A 236 6.59 -5.63 -8.07
CA HIS A 236 5.49 -5.11 -8.89
C HIS A 236 4.33 -4.62 -8.04
N LEU A 237 4.08 -5.28 -6.93
CA LEU A 237 3.08 -4.85 -5.96
C LEU A 237 3.55 -3.66 -5.15
N ARG A 238 4.81 -3.66 -4.68
CA ARG A 238 5.39 -2.51 -3.96
C ARG A 238 5.55 -1.27 -4.84
N ALA A 239 5.88 -1.40 -6.10
CA ALA A 239 5.89 -0.26 -7.02
C ALA A 239 4.51 0.42 -7.17
N HIS A 240 3.44 -0.25 -6.74
CA HIS A 240 2.07 0.26 -6.72
C HIS A 240 1.55 0.58 -5.30
N GLU A 241 2.35 0.38 -4.26
CA GLU A 241 2.00 0.74 -2.87
C GLU A 241 1.83 2.26 -2.57
N PRO A 242 2.23 3.23 -3.45
CA PRO A 242 2.03 4.66 -3.16
C PRO A 242 0.61 5.00 -2.81
N GLY A 243 -0.33 4.27 -3.40
CA GLY A 243 -1.73 4.56 -3.23
C GLY A 243 -2.28 4.35 -1.83
N ALA A 244 -1.75 3.41 -1.07
CA ALA A 244 -2.21 3.15 0.29
C ALA A 244 -1.79 4.25 1.28
N TYR A 245 -0.69 4.94 0.98
CA TYR A 245 -0.12 5.96 1.85
C TYR A 245 -0.50 7.39 1.45
N LEU A 246 -0.97 7.58 0.21
CA LEU A 246 -1.41 8.90 -0.29
C LEU A 246 -2.89 9.19 0.00
N VAL A 247 -3.59 8.31 0.71
CA VAL A 247 -5.03 8.41 1.00
C VAL A 247 -5.30 9.09 2.35
N CYS A 248 -4.29 9.46 3.10
CA CYS A 248 -4.47 10.12 4.39
C CYS A 248 -4.45 11.64 4.30
#